data_17cc3d496bb00d6028b44d7e5a20dbba
#
_entry.id   17cc3d496bb00d6028b44d7e5a20dbba
#
_cell.length_a   1.000
_cell.length_b   1.000
_cell.length_c   1.000
_cell.angle_alpha   90.00
_cell.angle_beta   90.00
_cell.angle_gamma   90.00
#
_symmetry.space_group_name_H-M   'P 1'
#
loop_
_entity.id
_entity.type
_entity.pdbx_description
1 polymer ?
#
loop_
_entity_poly.entity_id
_entity_poly.type
_entity_poly.pdbx_seq_one_letter_code
_entity_poly.pdbx_strand_id
1 'polypeptide(L)'
;GIPENDNGDHFAMRDYHILSMDRIGGKVTDYGVALDIKNIPWAGRQLWAPDAAFKNGTYYLYFPVKDKSDIFHIGVATAKAPEGLFKAQPQPIKGSYSIDPAVFIDKDGAAYMYFGGIWGGQLQRWASGKYNPNGSKTDLRNDKAPALNCKVVKLKGSMLEFDGPVRDALIVDSAGHPLLGGDHNRRFFEGSWMHVYNGKYYLTYSTGDTHYLAYAIGRSPLGPFTYAGHFMDPVQGWTTHHSIIKFQGKWYIFYHDTQISGKTHLRNVKVTELHHNADGTIQLIHPILGASK
;
A
#
# COMPACT_ATOMS: atom_id res chain seq x y z
N GLY A 1 13.63 -6.69 -8.42
CA GLY A 1 13.18 -5.91 -9.57
C GLY A 1 14.33 -5.54 -10.49
N ILE A 2 14.01 -4.99 -11.66
CA ILE A 2 15.01 -4.41 -12.57
C ILE A 2 15.04 -2.89 -12.40
N PRO A 3 16.18 -2.21 -12.73
CA PRO A 3 16.24 -0.76 -12.72
C PRO A 3 15.30 -0.16 -13.76
N GLU A 4 15.00 1.12 -13.59
CA GLU A 4 14.25 1.88 -14.58
C GLU A 4 14.99 1.91 -15.93
N ASN A 5 14.23 1.80 -17.01
CA ASN A 5 14.72 1.90 -18.38
C ASN A 5 13.69 2.66 -19.26
N ASP A 6 14.04 2.91 -20.52
CA ASP A 6 13.21 3.67 -21.46
C ASP A 6 11.85 3.01 -21.75
N ASN A 7 11.73 1.69 -21.51
CA ASN A 7 10.46 0.95 -21.62
C ASN A 7 9.57 1.09 -20.39
N GLY A 8 10.03 1.75 -19.32
CA GLY A 8 9.29 1.84 -18.06
C GLY A 8 9.18 0.52 -17.30
N ASP A 9 10.18 -0.35 -17.42
CA ASP A 9 10.18 -1.69 -16.79
C ASP A 9 10.68 -1.69 -15.33
N HIS A 10 10.87 -0.52 -14.71
CA HIS A 10 11.36 -0.41 -13.34
C HIS A 10 10.51 -1.24 -12.37
N PHE A 11 11.16 -1.81 -11.36
CA PHE A 11 10.53 -2.69 -10.38
C PHE A 11 9.74 -3.86 -10.99
N ALA A 12 10.18 -4.42 -12.11
CA ALA A 12 9.52 -5.56 -12.76
C ALA A 12 9.69 -6.83 -11.92
N MET A 13 8.85 -6.96 -10.89
CA MET A 13 8.76 -8.17 -10.07
C MET A 13 7.89 -9.20 -10.77
N ARG A 14 8.19 -10.50 -10.53
CA ARG A 14 7.53 -11.63 -11.19
C ARG A 14 6.73 -12.50 -10.25
N ASP A 15 7.09 -12.51 -8.96
CA ASP A 15 6.52 -13.43 -7.99
C ASP A 15 6.49 -12.81 -6.59
N TYR A 16 5.71 -13.45 -5.73
CA TYR A 16 5.71 -13.22 -4.30
C TYR A 16 6.13 -14.49 -3.57
N HIS A 17 6.87 -14.34 -2.48
CA HIS A 17 7.22 -15.40 -1.55
C HIS A 17 6.46 -15.22 -0.24
N ILE A 18 6.24 -16.31 0.47
CA ILE A 18 5.77 -16.26 1.86
C ILE A 18 6.95 -16.53 2.77
N LEU A 19 7.14 -15.59 3.69
CA LEU A 19 8.15 -15.69 4.75
C LEU A 19 7.46 -15.77 6.10
N SER A 20 7.97 -16.60 7.00
CA SER A 20 7.51 -16.64 8.39
C SER A 20 8.65 -16.52 9.38
N MET A 21 8.32 -16.09 10.59
CA MET A 21 9.19 -16.12 11.76
C MET A 21 8.34 -16.37 13.03
N ASP A 22 8.87 -17.12 13.98
CA ASP A 22 8.17 -17.42 15.23
C ASP A 22 8.13 -16.22 16.19
N ARG A 23 9.05 -15.31 16.05
CA ARG A 23 9.15 -14.06 16.82
C ARG A 23 9.84 -12.99 16.00
N ILE A 24 9.56 -11.74 16.30
CA ILE A 24 10.23 -10.61 15.65
C ILE A 24 11.74 -10.70 15.86
N GLY A 25 12.49 -10.58 14.75
CA GLY A 25 13.96 -10.77 14.72
C GLY A 25 14.41 -12.23 14.86
N GLY A 26 13.50 -13.19 14.79
CA GLY A 26 13.81 -14.62 14.78
C GLY A 26 14.30 -15.13 13.42
N LYS A 27 14.54 -16.44 13.34
CA LYS A 27 14.90 -17.10 12.09
C LYS A 27 13.75 -16.97 11.08
N VAL A 28 14.07 -16.53 9.88
CA VAL A 28 13.11 -16.45 8.78
C VAL A 28 13.09 -17.77 8.03
N THR A 29 11.90 -18.29 7.77
CA THR A 29 11.66 -19.44 6.88
C THR A 29 11.02 -18.93 5.59
N ASP A 30 11.60 -19.23 4.44
CA ASP A 30 11.04 -18.96 3.12
C ASP A 30 10.32 -20.21 2.60
N TYR A 31 9.02 -20.11 2.33
CA TYR A 31 8.20 -21.19 1.77
C TYR A 31 8.21 -21.23 0.24
N GLY A 32 9.00 -20.34 -0.39
CA GLY A 32 9.09 -20.24 -1.83
C GLY A 32 7.97 -19.42 -2.45
N VAL A 33 7.76 -19.63 -3.73
CA VAL A 33 6.82 -18.82 -4.55
C VAL A 33 5.38 -19.11 -4.17
N ALA A 34 4.69 -18.09 -3.68
CA ALA A 34 3.27 -18.12 -3.34
C ALA A 34 2.37 -17.83 -4.57
N LEU A 35 2.80 -16.90 -5.41
CA LEU A 35 2.12 -16.52 -6.65
C LEU A 35 3.15 -16.02 -7.66
N ASP A 36 3.14 -16.59 -8.86
CA ASP A 36 3.96 -16.17 -9.99
C ASP A 36 3.07 -15.47 -11.04
N ILE A 37 3.54 -14.40 -11.65
CA ILE A 37 2.81 -13.60 -12.65
C ILE A 37 2.30 -14.45 -13.82
N LYS A 38 3.04 -15.51 -14.21
CA LYS A 38 2.63 -16.47 -15.27
C LYS A 38 1.35 -17.23 -14.93
N ASN A 39 0.98 -17.30 -13.64
CA ASN A 39 -0.23 -17.95 -13.15
C ASN A 39 -1.42 -16.98 -13.04
N ILE A 40 -1.26 -15.74 -13.50
CA ILE A 40 -2.32 -14.72 -13.53
C ILE A 40 -2.76 -14.52 -14.98
N PRO A 41 -3.94 -15.03 -15.39
CA PRO A 41 -4.32 -15.15 -16.82
C PRO A 41 -4.36 -13.84 -17.59
N TRP A 42 -4.65 -12.74 -16.90
CA TRP A 42 -4.82 -11.40 -17.50
C TRP A 42 -3.58 -10.51 -17.36
N ALA A 43 -2.57 -10.93 -16.59
CA ALA A 43 -1.37 -10.14 -16.34
C ALA A 43 -0.52 -9.94 -17.60
N GLY A 44 0.07 -8.77 -17.70
CA GLY A 44 1.11 -8.41 -18.65
C GLY A 44 2.49 -8.37 -17.99
N ARG A 45 2.71 -7.43 -17.08
CA ARG A 45 4.01 -7.20 -16.43
C ARG A 45 3.90 -6.46 -15.09
N GLN A 46 5.00 -6.33 -14.36
CA GLN A 46 5.14 -5.51 -13.14
C GLN A 46 4.14 -5.88 -12.04
N LEU A 47 4.37 -7.04 -11.42
CA LEU A 47 3.66 -7.48 -10.22
C LEU A 47 4.21 -6.72 -9.02
N TRP A 48 3.48 -5.65 -8.56
CA TRP A 48 3.96 -4.73 -7.54
C TRP A 48 3.46 -5.06 -6.13
N ALA A 49 3.53 -4.10 -5.19
CA ALA A 49 3.35 -4.35 -3.77
C ALA A 49 1.97 -4.94 -3.40
N PRO A 50 1.93 -6.15 -2.82
CA PRO A 50 0.71 -6.85 -2.44
C PRO A 50 0.29 -6.52 -1.00
N ASP A 51 -0.93 -6.92 -0.67
CA ASP A 51 -1.39 -7.10 0.70
C ASP A 51 -2.13 -8.43 0.87
N ALA A 52 -2.27 -8.89 2.10
CA ALA A 52 -2.95 -10.14 2.41
C ALA A 52 -3.99 -9.97 3.53
N ALA A 53 -5.08 -10.72 3.44
CA ALA A 53 -6.10 -10.80 4.47
C ALA A 53 -6.49 -12.24 4.74
N PHE A 54 -6.99 -12.49 5.96
CA PHE A 54 -7.57 -13.78 6.33
C PHE A 54 -9.01 -13.58 6.78
N LYS A 55 -9.94 -14.32 6.18
CA LYS A 55 -11.35 -14.27 6.57
C LYS A 55 -12.02 -15.61 6.28
N ASN A 56 -12.81 -16.11 7.25
CA ASN A 56 -13.62 -17.32 7.09
C ASN A 56 -12.84 -18.52 6.56
N GLY A 57 -11.63 -18.78 7.12
CA GLY A 57 -10.80 -19.93 6.75
C GLY A 57 -10.16 -19.85 5.37
N THR A 58 -10.09 -18.65 4.78
CA THR A 58 -9.48 -18.41 3.48
C THR A 58 -8.48 -17.25 3.58
N TYR A 59 -7.30 -17.44 3.02
CA TYR A 59 -6.29 -16.41 2.83
C TYR A 59 -6.48 -15.77 1.47
N TYR A 60 -6.44 -14.45 1.43
CA TYR A 60 -6.57 -13.61 0.25
C TYR A 60 -5.27 -12.86 0.04
N LEU A 61 -4.72 -12.89 -1.15
CA LEU A 61 -3.57 -12.10 -1.58
C LEU A 61 -4.05 -11.13 -2.64
N TYR A 62 -4.02 -9.84 -2.35
CA TYR A 62 -4.35 -8.77 -3.28
C TYR A 62 -3.08 -8.21 -3.88
N PHE A 63 -3.08 -8.01 -5.17
CA PHE A 63 -1.88 -7.60 -5.88
C PHE A 63 -2.19 -6.67 -7.05
N PRO A 64 -1.40 -5.61 -7.23
CA PRO A 64 -1.47 -4.80 -8.43
C PRO A 64 -0.57 -5.41 -9.48
N VAL A 65 -1.06 -5.49 -10.71
CA VAL A 65 -0.28 -5.90 -11.87
C VAL A 65 -0.83 -5.20 -13.10
N LYS A 66 0.05 -4.82 -14.02
CA LYS A 66 -0.38 -4.31 -15.31
C LYS A 66 -0.97 -5.41 -16.16
N ASP A 67 -2.08 -5.09 -16.81
CA ASP A 67 -2.65 -5.95 -17.86
C ASP A 67 -1.83 -5.87 -19.16
N LYS A 68 -2.30 -6.54 -20.20
CA LYS A 68 -1.66 -6.55 -21.54
C LYS A 68 -1.74 -5.19 -22.25
N SER A 69 -2.53 -4.26 -21.76
CA SER A 69 -2.64 -2.88 -22.24
C SER A 69 -1.81 -1.89 -21.43
N ASP A 70 -0.94 -2.40 -20.54
CA ASP A 70 -0.06 -1.61 -19.66
C ASP A 70 -0.81 -0.75 -18.62
N ILE A 71 -2.00 -1.19 -18.22
CA ILE A 71 -2.85 -0.54 -17.22
C ILE A 71 -2.83 -1.35 -15.93
N PHE A 72 -2.52 -0.70 -14.79
CA PHE A 72 -2.61 -1.36 -13.49
C PHE A 72 -4.04 -1.63 -13.08
N HIS A 73 -4.29 -2.88 -12.67
CA HIS A 73 -5.48 -3.33 -11.98
C HIS A 73 -5.10 -4.12 -10.73
N ILE A 74 -6.05 -4.25 -9.80
CA ILE A 74 -5.86 -5.07 -8.61
C ILE A 74 -6.52 -6.42 -8.83
N GLY A 75 -5.73 -7.47 -8.67
CA GLY A 75 -6.19 -8.85 -8.65
C GLY A 75 -6.33 -9.37 -7.23
N VAL A 76 -6.96 -10.53 -7.11
CA VAL A 76 -7.01 -11.30 -5.87
C VAL A 76 -6.74 -12.77 -6.15
N ALA A 77 -5.95 -13.39 -5.29
CA ALA A 77 -5.71 -14.82 -5.28
C ALA A 77 -6.07 -15.40 -3.93
N THR A 78 -6.44 -16.68 -3.87
CA THR A 78 -6.89 -17.33 -2.63
C THR A 78 -6.10 -18.60 -2.33
N ALA A 79 -5.92 -18.89 -1.04
CA ALA A 79 -5.34 -20.13 -0.54
C ALA A 79 -6.04 -20.60 0.73
N LYS A 80 -5.87 -21.88 1.09
CA LYS A 80 -6.41 -22.47 2.34
C LYS A 80 -5.39 -22.49 3.48
N ALA A 81 -4.11 -22.26 3.17
CA ALA A 81 -3.04 -22.15 4.14
C ALA A 81 -2.22 -20.88 3.82
N PRO A 82 -1.62 -20.22 4.83
CA PRO A 82 -0.86 -18.98 4.59
C PRO A 82 0.36 -19.20 3.70
N GLU A 83 1.01 -20.34 3.81
CA GLU A 83 2.16 -20.75 3.01
C GLU A 83 1.77 -21.44 1.70
N GLY A 84 0.48 -21.66 1.47
CA GLY A 84 -0.01 -22.40 0.30
C GLY A 84 0.14 -21.61 -1.01
N LEU A 85 0.08 -22.37 -2.13
CA LEU A 85 0.01 -21.76 -3.45
C LEU A 85 -1.30 -20.99 -3.61
N PHE A 86 -1.20 -19.71 -3.88
CA PHE A 86 -2.35 -18.87 -4.13
C PHE A 86 -2.85 -19.03 -5.57
N LYS A 87 -4.17 -19.24 -5.71
CA LYS A 87 -4.83 -19.33 -7.01
C LYS A 87 -5.46 -17.99 -7.38
N ALA A 88 -4.93 -17.33 -8.42
CA ALA A 88 -5.45 -16.06 -8.90
C ALA A 88 -6.85 -16.20 -9.51
N GLN A 89 -7.71 -15.20 -9.31
CA GLN A 89 -8.97 -15.09 -10.03
C GLN A 89 -8.70 -14.85 -11.52
N PRO A 90 -9.60 -15.33 -12.42
CA PRO A 90 -9.41 -15.25 -13.86
C PRO A 90 -9.47 -13.83 -14.44
N GLN A 91 -9.94 -12.87 -13.67
CA GLN A 91 -10.06 -11.46 -14.03
C GLN A 91 -9.63 -10.58 -12.84
N PRO A 92 -9.20 -9.34 -13.07
CA PRO A 92 -9.00 -8.37 -11.99
C PRO A 92 -10.31 -8.07 -11.26
N ILE A 93 -10.24 -7.54 -10.06
CA ILE A 93 -11.42 -7.04 -9.34
C ILE A 93 -12.06 -5.96 -10.20
N LYS A 94 -13.33 -6.17 -10.55
CA LYS A 94 -14.07 -5.26 -11.44
C LYS A 94 -14.12 -3.85 -10.84
N GLY A 95 -13.69 -2.85 -11.63
CA GLY A 95 -13.63 -1.45 -11.21
C GLY A 95 -12.36 -1.08 -10.43
N SER A 96 -11.42 -2.01 -10.27
CA SER A 96 -10.11 -1.72 -9.69
C SER A 96 -9.18 -1.04 -10.68
N TYR A 97 -8.25 -0.26 -10.16
CA TYR A 97 -7.21 0.44 -10.93
C TYR A 97 -6.07 0.85 -10.00
N SER A 98 -4.95 1.35 -10.57
CA SER A 98 -3.80 1.80 -9.81
C SER A 98 -3.13 0.68 -8.98
N ILE A 99 -2.47 1.02 -7.86
CA ILE A 99 -1.55 0.15 -7.14
C ILE A 99 -1.79 0.14 -5.64
N ASP A 100 -0.98 -0.63 -4.92
CA ASP A 100 -0.83 -0.64 -3.46
C ASP A 100 -2.14 -0.92 -2.72
N PRO A 101 -2.82 -2.05 -3.01
CA PRO A 101 -3.96 -2.45 -2.21
C PRO A 101 -3.55 -2.71 -0.77
N ALA A 102 -4.37 -2.24 0.18
CA ALA A 102 -4.29 -2.56 1.59
C ALA A 102 -5.70 -2.90 2.09
N VAL A 103 -5.88 -4.07 2.67
CA VAL A 103 -7.19 -4.55 3.10
C VAL A 103 -7.29 -4.55 4.62
N PHE A 104 -8.23 -3.80 5.11
CA PHE A 104 -8.55 -3.70 6.53
C PHE A 104 -9.90 -4.39 6.81
N ILE A 105 -9.92 -5.27 7.80
CA ILE A 105 -11.15 -5.90 8.31
C ILE A 105 -11.48 -5.26 9.64
N ASP A 106 -12.61 -4.56 9.69
CA ASP A 106 -13.08 -3.88 10.90
C ASP A 106 -13.68 -4.88 11.90
N LYS A 107 -13.86 -4.43 13.14
CA LYS A 107 -14.39 -5.23 14.26
C LYS A 107 -15.79 -5.83 14.02
N ASP A 108 -16.59 -5.23 13.15
CA ASP A 108 -17.89 -5.73 12.72
C ASP A 108 -17.82 -6.77 11.58
N GLY A 109 -16.59 -7.09 11.12
CA GLY A 109 -16.34 -8.00 10.03
C GLY A 109 -16.49 -7.39 8.64
N ALA A 110 -16.81 -6.11 8.51
CA ALA A 110 -16.77 -5.40 7.24
C ALA A 110 -15.31 -5.25 6.77
N ALA A 111 -15.07 -5.47 5.49
CA ALA A 111 -13.75 -5.33 4.91
C ALA A 111 -13.70 -4.13 3.96
N TYR A 112 -12.60 -3.41 4.00
CA TYR A 112 -12.34 -2.23 3.18
C TYR A 112 -11.00 -2.37 2.50
N MET A 113 -10.92 -1.98 1.24
CA MET A 113 -9.66 -1.89 0.49
C MET A 113 -9.31 -0.42 0.29
N TYR A 114 -8.10 -0.06 0.68
CA TYR A 114 -7.46 1.21 0.37
C TYR A 114 -6.46 0.97 -0.73
N PHE A 115 -6.33 1.89 -1.69
CA PHE A 115 -5.40 1.71 -2.80
C PHE A 115 -5.13 3.03 -3.53
N GLY A 116 -4.12 3.01 -4.36
CA GLY A 116 -3.73 4.12 -5.23
C GLY A 116 -2.27 4.47 -5.11
N GLY A 117 -1.73 5.00 -6.17
CA GLY A 117 -0.41 5.59 -6.25
C GLY A 117 -0.31 6.49 -7.47
N ILE A 118 0.25 7.68 -7.30
CA ILE A 118 0.47 8.61 -8.41
C ILE A 118 1.75 8.25 -9.18
N TRP A 119 2.05 8.95 -10.26
CA TRP A 119 3.15 8.70 -11.19
C TRP A 119 3.09 7.29 -11.79
N GLY A 120 4.06 6.43 -11.49
CA GLY A 120 4.12 5.06 -11.98
C GLY A 120 2.91 4.21 -11.60
N GLY A 121 2.23 4.54 -10.51
CA GLY A 121 0.97 3.92 -10.07
C GLY A 121 -0.27 4.35 -10.85
N GLN A 122 -0.13 5.32 -11.76
CA GLN A 122 -1.14 5.72 -12.74
C GLN A 122 -2.43 6.36 -12.18
N LEU A 123 -2.51 6.65 -10.87
CA LEU A 123 -3.73 7.18 -10.26
C LEU A 123 -4.20 8.48 -10.93
N GLN A 124 -3.28 9.38 -11.31
CA GLN A 124 -3.58 10.64 -11.98
C GLN A 124 -4.25 10.44 -13.35
N ARG A 125 -4.04 9.30 -14.01
CA ARG A 125 -4.67 8.97 -15.29
C ARG A 125 -6.13 8.54 -15.14
N TRP A 126 -6.59 8.30 -13.90
CA TRP A 126 -7.96 7.97 -13.54
C TRP A 126 -8.74 9.15 -12.95
N ALA A 127 -8.19 10.36 -12.97
CA ALA A 127 -8.78 11.54 -12.32
C ALA A 127 -10.19 11.89 -12.85
N SER A 128 -10.54 11.49 -14.08
CA SER A 128 -11.87 11.68 -14.67
C SER A 128 -12.83 10.49 -14.45
N GLY A 129 -12.43 9.47 -13.66
CA GLY A 129 -13.17 8.22 -13.49
C GLY A 129 -12.99 7.21 -14.63
N LYS A 130 -12.21 7.57 -15.68
CA LYS A 130 -11.84 6.69 -16.79
C LYS A 130 -10.34 6.82 -17.05
N TYR A 131 -9.71 5.72 -17.45
CA TYR A 131 -8.31 5.72 -17.81
C TYR A 131 -8.02 6.61 -19.01
N ASN A 132 -7.08 7.52 -18.86
CA ASN A 132 -6.58 8.35 -19.95
C ASN A 132 -5.17 7.88 -20.37
N PRO A 133 -5.02 7.16 -21.50
CA PRO A 133 -3.73 6.67 -21.96
C PRO A 133 -2.75 7.79 -22.31
N ASN A 134 -3.26 8.95 -22.70
CA ASN A 134 -2.49 10.15 -23.01
C ASN A 134 -2.31 11.08 -21.81
N GLY A 135 -2.75 10.66 -20.62
CA GLY A 135 -2.56 11.42 -19.38
C GLY A 135 -1.10 11.53 -19.01
N SER A 136 -0.77 12.57 -18.22
CA SER A 136 0.59 12.79 -17.73
C SER A 136 1.14 11.55 -17.02
N LYS A 137 2.46 11.39 -17.10
CA LYS A 137 3.19 10.38 -16.32
C LYS A 137 3.37 10.79 -14.86
N THR A 138 3.17 12.08 -14.55
CA THR A 138 3.28 12.68 -13.22
C THR A 138 1.94 13.23 -12.77
N ASP A 139 1.87 13.76 -11.56
CA ASP A 139 0.65 14.40 -11.06
C ASP A 139 0.33 15.66 -11.88
N LEU A 140 -0.90 15.75 -12.39
CA LEU A 140 -1.39 16.86 -13.20
C LEU A 140 -1.92 18.03 -12.37
N ARG A 141 -2.07 17.85 -11.07
CA ARG A 141 -2.62 18.88 -10.19
C ARG A 141 -1.64 20.03 -10.09
N ASN A 142 -2.13 21.26 -10.30
CA ASN A 142 -1.33 22.42 -9.91
C ASN A 142 -1.28 22.49 -8.37
N ASP A 143 -0.30 23.21 -7.85
CA ASP A 143 -0.01 23.29 -6.42
C ASP A 143 -1.21 23.77 -5.58
N LYS A 144 -2.14 24.50 -6.18
CA LYS A 144 -3.32 25.09 -5.52
C LYS A 144 -4.58 24.24 -5.66
N ALA A 145 -4.56 23.18 -6.48
CA ALA A 145 -5.70 22.26 -6.57
C ALA A 145 -5.68 21.24 -5.42
N PRO A 146 -6.83 20.68 -5.03
CA PRO A 146 -6.87 19.57 -4.09
C PRO A 146 -5.98 18.40 -4.56
N ALA A 147 -5.18 17.83 -3.66
CA ALA A 147 -4.35 16.67 -3.94
C ALA A 147 -5.19 15.45 -4.35
N LEU A 148 -4.59 14.54 -5.10
CA LEU A 148 -5.16 13.22 -5.28
C LEU A 148 -5.13 12.47 -3.95
N ASN A 149 -6.21 11.76 -3.63
CA ASN A 149 -6.34 10.99 -2.41
C ASN A 149 -6.19 9.49 -2.66
N CYS A 150 -5.78 8.76 -1.62
CA CYS A 150 -5.99 7.33 -1.52
C CYS A 150 -7.45 7.00 -1.85
N LYS A 151 -7.68 5.89 -2.51
CA LYS A 151 -9.04 5.38 -2.76
C LYS A 151 -9.44 4.41 -1.68
N VAL A 152 -10.73 4.37 -1.38
CA VAL A 152 -11.31 3.41 -0.45
C VAL A 152 -12.61 2.85 -1.00
N VAL A 153 -12.81 1.55 -0.79
CA VAL A 153 -14.04 0.85 -1.17
C VAL A 153 -14.31 -0.30 -0.20
N LYS A 154 -15.58 -0.55 0.11
CA LYS A 154 -15.98 -1.74 0.85
C LYS A 154 -15.86 -2.97 -0.04
N LEU A 155 -15.44 -4.10 0.53
CA LEU A 155 -15.45 -5.40 -0.14
C LEU A 155 -16.73 -6.17 0.20
N LYS A 156 -17.24 -6.94 -0.75
CA LYS A 156 -18.32 -7.91 -0.49
C LYS A 156 -17.86 -8.98 0.51
N GLY A 157 -18.80 -9.68 1.12
CA GLY A 157 -18.51 -10.78 2.04
C GLY A 157 -17.62 -11.89 1.45
N SER A 158 -17.64 -12.04 0.13
CA SER A 158 -16.74 -12.94 -0.63
C SER A 158 -15.27 -12.52 -0.61
N MET A 159 -14.98 -11.27 -0.30
CA MET A 159 -13.64 -10.67 -0.40
C MET A 159 -13.07 -10.57 -1.82
N LEU A 160 -13.85 -10.89 -2.86
CA LEU A 160 -13.40 -10.98 -4.25
C LEU A 160 -13.88 -9.82 -5.12
N GLU A 161 -14.79 -9.00 -4.61
CA GLU A 161 -15.45 -7.92 -5.36
C GLU A 161 -15.69 -6.70 -4.50
N PHE A 162 -15.76 -5.55 -5.14
CA PHE A 162 -16.18 -4.30 -4.51
C PHE A 162 -17.69 -4.32 -4.18
N ASP A 163 -18.04 -3.78 -3.02
CA ASP A 163 -19.40 -3.56 -2.54
C ASP A 163 -19.73 -2.06 -2.60
N GLY A 164 -20.03 -1.59 -3.78
CA GLY A 164 -20.36 -0.19 -4.02
C GLY A 164 -19.28 0.60 -4.76
N PRO A 165 -19.43 1.93 -4.84
CA PRO A 165 -18.52 2.80 -5.58
C PRO A 165 -17.21 3.03 -4.84
N VAL A 166 -16.11 3.11 -5.58
CA VAL A 166 -14.83 3.61 -5.09
C VAL A 166 -14.96 5.08 -4.73
N ARG A 167 -14.41 5.48 -3.58
CA ARG A 167 -14.45 6.85 -3.04
C ARG A 167 -13.04 7.32 -2.69
N ASP A 168 -12.88 8.63 -2.51
CA ASP A 168 -11.68 9.20 -1.92
C ASP A 168 -11.66 8.97 -0.40
N ALA A 169 -10.58 8.40 0.11
CA ALA A 169 -10.23 8.48 1.52
C ALA A 169 -9.66 9.89 1.78
N LEU A 170 -10.56 10.86 1.88
CA LEU A 170 -10.22 12.28 1.88
C LEU A 170 -9.33 12.63 3.07
N ILE A 171 -8.15 13.20 2.79
CA ILE A 171 -7.23 13.72 3.78
C ILE A 171 -7.39 15.24 3.84
N VAL A 172 -7.61 15.76 5.05
CA VAL A 172 -7.83 17.18 5.31
C VAL A 172 -6.81 17.72 6.32
N ASP A 173 -6.61 19.02 6.31
CA ASP A 173 -5.85 19.73 7.35
C ASP A 173 -6.65 19.86 8.67
N SER A 174 -6.08 20.51 9.67
CA SER A 174 -6.73 20.73 10.97
C SER A 174 -7.95 21.64 10.91
N ALA A 175 -8.11 22.42 9.84
CA ALA A 175 -9.28 23.26 9.59
C ALA A 175 -10.37 22.54 8.78
N GLY A 176 -10.12 21.31 8.33
CA GLY A 176 -11.04 20.51 7.54
C GLY A 176 -10.95 20.76 6.03
N HIS A 177 -9.94 21.49 5.55
CA HIS A 177 -9.75 21.72 4.12
C HIS A 177 -8.94 20.58 3.52
N PRO A 178 -9.25 20.14 2.27
CA PRO A 178 -8.45 19.17 1.55
C PRO A 178 -6.99 19.61 1.43
N LEU A 179 -6.03 18.70 1.57
CA LEU A 179 -4.64 18.99 1.27
C LEU A 179 -4.47 19.36 -0.21
N LEU A 180 -3.48 20.20 -0.52
CA LEU A 180 -3.25 20.69 -1.87
C LEU A 180 -2.18 19.86 -2.59
N GLY A 181 -2.19 19.90 -3.93
CA GLY A 181 -1.22 19.21 -4.77
C GLY A 181 0.21 19.62 -4.51
N GLY A 182 0.46 20.90 -4.20
CA GLY A 182 1.79 21.41 -3.85
C GLY A 182 2.26 21.08 -2.43
N ASP A 183 1.43 20.42 -1.62
CA ASP A 183 1.77 20.06 -0.25
C ASP A 183 2.50 18.71 -0.18
N HIS A 184 3.65 18.64 -0.82
CA HIS A 184 4.43 17.43 -1.02
C HIS A 184 4.81 16.72 0.28
N ASN A 185 4.95 17.45 1.37
CA ASN A 185 5.30 16.87 2.67
C ASN A 185 4.13 16.18 3.38
N ARG A 186 2.88 16.45 2.97
CA ARG A 186 1.69 15.94 3.66
C ARG A 186 0.74 15.17 2.77
N ARG A 187 0.71 15.48 1.46
CA ARG A 187 -0.23 14.85 0.53
C ARG A 187 0.05 13.36 0.35
N PHE A 188 -0.99 12.60 0.04
CA PHE A 188 -0.89 11.22 -0.35
C PHE A 188 -0.11 11.07 -1.66
N PHE A 189 0.78 10.06 -1.68
CA PHE A 189 1.46 9.64 -2.90
C PHE A 189 1.13 8.18 -3.23
N GLU A 190 1.44 7.24 -2.30
CA GLU A 190 1.20 5.79 -2.47
C GLU A 190 1.31 5.06 -1.12
N GLY A 191 1.25 3.72 -1.13
CA GLY A 191 1.60 2.88 0.02
C GLY A 191 0.67 3.04 1.20
N SER A 192 -0.66 3.11 0.95
CA SER A 192 -1.66 3.23 2.00
C SER A 192 -1.72 2.01 2.92
N TRP A 193 -1.98 2.25 4.21
CA TRP A 193 -2.27 1.21 5.19
C TRP A 193 -3.32 1.71 6.18
N MET A 194 -4.10 0.80 6.75
CA MET A 194 -5.12 1.14 7.75
C MET A 194 -4.97 0.29 9.01
N HIS A 195 -4.97 0.94 10.17
CA HIS A 195 -5.11 0.27 11.46
C HIS A 195 -5.99 1.07 12.42
N VAL A 196 -6.44 0.43 13.49
CA VAL A 196 -7.26 1.06 14.53
C VAL A 196 -6.50 1.07 15.85
N TYR A 197 -6.43 2.25 16.47
CA TYR A 197 -5.90 2.42 17.81
C TYR A 197 -6.84 3.28 18.64
N ASN A 198 -7.21 2.82 19.84
CA ASN A 198 -8.15 3.49 20.75
C ASN A 198 -9.45 3.98 20.06
N GLY A 199 -10.01 3.16 19.18
CA GLY A 199 -11.26 3.46 18.47
C GLY A 199 -11.17 4.50 17.35
N LYS A 200 -9.96 4.98 17.02
CA LYS A 200 -9.70 5.87 15.89
C LYS A 200 -9.05 5.09 14.74
N TYR A 201 -9.36 5.50 13.53
CA TYR A 201 -8.84 4.93 12.28
C TYR A 201 -7.63 5.72 11.81
N TYR A 202 -6.51 5.05 11.63
CA TYR A 202 -5.24 5.64 11.21
C TYR A 202 -4.96 5.23 9.78
N LEU A 203 -5.15 6.15 8.85
CA LEU A 203 -4.70 6.01 7.47
C LEU A 203 -3.25 6.46 7.41
N THR A 204 -2.33 5.52 7.17
CA THR A 204 -0.91 5.80 7.00
C THR A 204 -0.52 5.64 5.53
N TYR A 205 0.46 6.40 5.06
CA TYR A 205 0.83 6.45 3.65
C TYR A 205 2.22 7.05 3.43
N SER A 206 2.78 6.84 2.24
CA SER A 206 4.00 7.50 1.77
C SER A 206 3.68 8.84 1.12
N THR A 207 4.50 9.85 1.39
CA THR A 207 4.45 11.16 0.72
C THR A 207 5.21 11.18 -0.61
N GLY A 208 5.88 10.07 -0.96
CA GLY A 208 6.55 9.83 -2.23
C GLY A 208 7.84 10.61 -2.38
N ASP A 209 7.81 11.68 -3.17
CA ASP A 209 8.98 12.49 -3.53
C ASP A 209 9.68 13.18 -2.34
N THR A 210 9.02 13.31 -1.20
CA THR A 210 9.62 13.78 0.06
C THR A 210 10.01 12.64 1.00
N HIS A 211 9.67 11.39 0.65
CA HIS A 211 10.10 10.14 1.30
C HIS A 211 9.64 9.93 2.75
N TYR A 212 8.71 10.72 3.28
CA TYR A 212 8.16 10.48 4.61
C TYR A 212 7.09 9.39 4.61
N LEU A 213 6.94 8.70 5.75
CA LEU A 213 5.67 8.06 6.08
C LEU A 213 4.85 9.00 6.97
N ALA A 214 3.67 9.32 6.48
CA ALA A 214 2.72 10.22 7.12
C ALA A 214 1.46 9.46 7.56
N TYR A 215 0.67 10.10 8.44
CA TYR A 215 -0.60 9.55 8.86
C TYR A 215 -1.67 10.61 9.05
N ALA A 216 -2.90 10.18 8.88
CA ALA A 216 -4.10 10.97 9.14
C ALA A 216 -5.08 10.13 9.95
N ILE A 217 -5.87 10.77 10.82
CA ILE A 217 -6.76 10.12 11.78
C ILE A 217 -8.21 10.44 11.45
N GLY A 218 -9.05 9.39 11.38
CA GLY A 218 -10.50 9.50 11.16
C GLY A 218 -11.32 8.82 12.24
N ARG A 219 -12.64 9.03 12.17
CA ARG A 219 -13.63 8.38 13.03
C ARG A 219 -14.36 7.23 12.34
N SER A 220 -14.10 7.01 11.07
CA SER A 220 -14.73 6.02 10.21
C SER A 220 -13.68 5.43 9.26
N PRO A 221 -13.80 4.18 8.83
CA PRO A 221 -12.93 3.59 7.82
C PRO A 221 -13.04 4.30 6.44
N LEU A 222 -14.09 5.07 6.22
CA LEU A 222 -14.28 5.83 4.98
C LEU A 222 -13.79 7.28 5.07
N GLY A 223 -13.27 7.71 6.23
CA GLY A 223 -12.85 9.08 6.47
C GLY A 223 -14.01 10.06 6.74
N PRO A 224 -13.81 11.38 6.59
CA PRO A 224 -12.51 12.01 6.27
C PRO A 224 -11.45 11.77 7.35
N PHE A 225 -10.18 11.92 6.96
CA PHE A 225 -9.04 11.74 7.83
C PHE A 225 -8.31 13.08 8.00
N THR A 226 -8.12 13.53 9.23
CA THR A 226 -7.35 14.74 9.51
C THR A 226 -5.86 14.38 9.58
N TYR A 227 -5.04 15.06 8.79
CA TYR A 227 -3.59 14.91 8.83
C TYR A 227 -3.06 15.13 10.26
N ALA A 228 -2.22 14.22 10.74
CA ALA A 228 -1.75 14.22 12.12
C ALA A 228 -0.22 14.27 12.26
N GLY A 229 0.52 14.07 11.16
CA GLY A 229 1.98 14.20 11.18
C GLY A 229 2.71 13.17 10.34
N HIS A 230 4.04 13.23 10.42
CA HIS A 230 4.91 12.16 9.96
C HIS A 230 5.17 11.21 11.13
N PHE A 231 5.34 9.92 10.85
CA PHE A 231 5.69 8.95 11.87
C PHE A 231 6.97 8.17 11.54
N MET A 232 7.55 8.42 10.36
CA MET A 232 8.84 7.86 9.98
C MET A 232 9.57 8.82 9.03
N ASP A 233 10.84 9.08 9.33
CA ASP A 233 11.74 9.83 8.46
C ASP A 233 12.12 9.03 7.21
N PRO A 234 12.64 9.70 6.15
CA PRO A 234 13.07 9.06 4.93
C PRO A 234 14.06 7.92 5.17
N VAL A 235 13.86 6.80 4.46
CA VAL A 235 14.79 5.67 4.42
C VAL A 235 15.79 5.84 3.28
N GLN A 236 16.84 5.02 3.26
CA GLN A 236 17.70 4.93 2.10
C GLN A 236 16.96 4.26 0.93
N GLY A 237 16.93 4.91 -0.23
CA GLY A 237 16.25 4.47 -1.45
C GLY A 237 15.00 5.30 -1.75
N TRP A 238 14.34 4.98 -2.89
CA TRP A 238 13.12 5.67 -3.31
C TRP A 238 11.91 5.12 -2.55
N THR A 239 11.09 5.98 -1.99
CA THR A 239 9.90 5.75 -1.14
C THR A 239 10.06 4.59 -0.15
N THR A 240 9.12 4.41 0.73
CA THR A 240 9.00 3.18 1.49
C THR A 240 7.55 2.77 1.55
N HIS A 241 7.29 1.47 1.35
CA HIS A 241 6.00 0.87 1.56
C HIS A 241 6.04 0.15 2.90
N HIS A 242 4.94 0.12 3.62
CA HIS A 242 4.91 -0.40 4.98
C HIS A 242 3.63 -1.19 5.27
N SER A 243 3.67 -1.95 6.34
CA SER A 243 2.51 -2.51 7.01
C SER A 243 2.65 -2.35 8.52
N ILE A 244 1.54 -2.15 9.22
CA ILE A 244 1.51 -2.00 10.68
C ILE A 244 0.64 -3.10 11.26
N ILE A 245 1.22 -3.90 12.16
CA ILE A 245 0.53 -5.01 12.80
C ILE A 245 0.67 -4.95 14.33
N LYS A 246 -0.31 -5.50 15.02
CA LYS A 246 -0.20 -5.79 16.46
C LYS A 246 0.11 -7.26 16.65
N PHE A 247 1.26 -7.56 17.28
CA PHE A 247 1.69 -8.92 17.53
C PHE A 247 2.18 -9.04 18.98
N GLN A 248 1.67 -10.04 19.71
CA GLN A 248 2.00 -10.29 21.13
C GLN A 248 1.90 -9.02 22.02
N GLY A 249 0.83 -8.24 21.80
CA GLY A 249 0.55 -7.04 22.60
C GLY A 249 1.28 -5.77 22.17
N LYS A 250 2.27 -5.86 21.32
CA LYS A 250 3.06 -4.72 20.79
C LYS A 250 2.69 -4.40 19.35
N TRP A 251 2.89 -3.15 18.94
CA TRP A 251 2.75 -2.72 17.56
C TRP A 251 4.09 -2.75 16.85
N TYR A 252 4.10 -3.19 15.60
CA TYR A 252 5.26 -3.26 14.74
C TYR A 252 4.95 -2.66 13.38
N ILE A 253 5.96 -2.00 12.80
CA ILE A 253 5.97 -1.59 11.40
C ILE A 253 6.98 -2.45 10.65
N PHE A 254 6.53 -3.05 9.54
CA PHE A 254 7.40 -3.63 8.54
C PHE A 254 7.53 -2.63 7.40
N TYR A 255 8.74 -2.40 6.93
CA TYR A 255 9.04 -1.48 5.84
C TYR A 255 10.23 -1.97 5.04
N HIS A 256 10.51 -1.32 3.92
CA HIS A 256 11.69 -1.64 3.13
C HIS A 256 12.63 -0.45 3.03
N ASP A 257 13.90 -0.76 2.81
CA ASP A 257 14.93 0.19 2.39
C ASP A 257 15.92 -0.47 1.42
N THR A 258 17.02 0.19 1.13
CA THR A 258 18.06 -0.31 0.23
C THR A 258 19.43 -0.37 0.88
N GLN A 259 19.52 -0.40 2.20
CA GLN A 259 20.79 -0.34 2.93
C GLN A 259 21.75 -1.46 2.58
N ILE A 260 21.25 -2.68 2.28
CA ILE A 260 22.10 -3.83 1.95
C ILE A 260 22.68 -3.68 0.54
N SER A 261 21.87 -3.26 -0.43
CA SER A 261 22.24 -3.25 -1.85
C SER A 261 22.76 -1.89 -2.33
N GLY A 262 22.34 -0.79 -1.70
CA GLY A 262 22.53 0.56 -2.19
C GLY A 262 21.72 0.88 -3.48
N LYS A 263 20.84 -0.02 -3.93
CA LYS A 263 20.13 0.11 -5.21
C LYS A 263 18.62 0.09 -5.00
N THR A 264 17.92 1.12 -5.47
CA THR A 264 16.48 1.32 -5.28
C THR A 264 15.60 0.12 -5.71
N HIS A 265 16.01 -0.63 -6.70
CA HIS A 265 15.29 -1.82 -7.18
C HIS A 265 15.65 -3.14 -6.45
N LEU A 266 16.62 -3.12 -5.54
CA LEU A 266 17.03 -4.28 -4.73
C LEU A 266 16.84 -3.95 -3.25
N ARG A 267 15.63 -4.18 -2.79
CA ARG A 267 15.16 -3.79 -1.46
C ARG A 267 15.35 -4.90 -0.44
N ASN A 268 15.45 -4.51 0.81
CA ASN A 268 15.42 -5.41 1.95
C ASN A 268 14.31 -5.00 2.92
N VAL A 269 13.76 -5.98 3.63
CA VAL A 269 12.70 -5.76 4.61
C VAL A 269 13.32 -5.47 5.97
N LYS A 270 12.73 -4.50 6.68
CA LYS A 270 13.03 -4.17 8.07
C LYS A 270 11.76 -4.20 8.92
N VAL A 271 11.96 -4.35 10.20
CA VAL A 271 10.90 -4.30 11.21
C VAL A 271 11.38 -3.52 12.43
N THR A 272 10.51 -2.69 12.99
CA THR A 272 10.77 -2.01 14.28
C THR A 272 9.47 -1.90 15.08
N GLU A 273 9.55 -1.65 16.38
CA GLU A 273 8.38 -1.34 17.19
C GLU A 273 7.81 0.03 16.79
N LEU A 274 6.49 0.15 16.83
CA LEU A 274 5.76 1.39 16.64
C LEU A 274 5.04 1.74 17.93
N HIS A 275 5.18 2.98 18.39
CA HIS A 275 4.58 3.42 19.64
C HIS A 275 3.56 4.54 19.39
N HIS A 276 2.38 4.40 20.01
CA HIS A 276 1.39 5.45 20.09
C HIS A 276 1.56 6.19 21.41
N ASN A 277 1.58 7.52 21.35
CA ASN A 277 1.59 8.37 22.54
C ASN A 277 0.21 8.39 23.22
N ALA A 278 0.14 8.89 24.45
CA ALA A 278 -1.11 8.97 25.21
C ALA A 278 -2.20 9.82 24.52
N ASP A 279 -1.80 10.83 23.75
CA ASP A 279 -2.70 11.69 22.97
C ASP A 279 -3.19 11.03 21.66
N GLY A 280 -2.62 9.86 21.31
CA GLY A 280 -2.93 9.11 20.11
C GLY A 280 -2.05 9.47 18.91
N THR A 281 -1.06 10.36 19.06
CA THR A 281 -0.04 10.55 18.01
C THR A 281 0.88 9.33 17.92
N ILE A 282 1.48 9.11 16.76
CA ILE A 282 2.49 8.08 16.58
C ILE A 282 3.86 8.70 16.85
N GLN A 283 4.69 8.01 17.65
CA GLN A 283 6.05 8.43 17.92
C GLN A 283 6.89 8.36 16.64
N LEU A 284 7.66 9.42 16.35
CA LEU A 284 8.50 9.48 15.16
C LEU A 284 9.59 8.40 15.20
N ILE A 285 9.70 7.66 14.11
CA ILE A 285 10.72 6.63 13.91
C ILE A 285 11.83 7.24 13.05
N HIS A 286 13.05 7.18 13.56
CA HIS A 286 14.27 7.54 12.81
C HIS A 286 14.92 6.27 12.30
N PRO A 287 14.81 5.96 10.97
CA PRO A 287 15.45 4.79 10.41
C PRO A 287 16.95 4.85 10.60
N ILE A 288 17.58 3.72 10.92
CA ILE A 288 19.05 3.65 11.00
C ILE A 288 19.58 3.78 9.57
N LEU A 289 20.22 4.91 9.27
CA LEU A 289 20.91 5.16 8.02
C LEU A 289 22.37 4.76 8.20
N GLY A 290 22.78 3.63 7.66
CA GLY A 290 24.14 3.12 7.73
C GLY A 290 24.20 1.60 7.84
N ALA A 291 25.23 0.99 7.29
CA ALA A 291 25.41 -0.45 7.36
C ALA A 291 25.61 -0.87 8.83
N SER A 292 24.62 -1.50 9.44
CA SER A 292 24.92 -2.43 10.52
C SER A 292 25.63 -3.63 9.88
N LYS A 293 26.92 -3.74 10.11
CA LYS A 293 27.70 -4.93 9.76
C LYS A 293 27.18 -6.12 10.55
#